data_dd9f977e705b02a4b6fc8cbd3430e570
#
_entry.id   dd9f977e705b02a4b6fc8cbd3430e570
#
_cell.length_a   1.000
_cell.length_b   1.000
_cell.length_c   1.000
_cell.angle_alpha   90.00
_cell.angle_beta   90.00
_cell.angle_gamma   90.00
#
_symmetry.space_group_name_H-M   'P 1'
#
loop_
_entity.id
_entity.type
_entity.pdbx_description
1 polymer ?
#
loop_
_entity_poly.entity_id
_entity_poly.type
_entity_poly.pdbx_seq_one_letter_code
_entity_poly.pdbx_strand_id
1 'polypeptide(L)' 'MNAMQAIEIIETGMNGDKPADQDTTLCAWQYLIDTGLAFSLQGWYGRTAADLIDAGLCTG' A
#
# COMPACT_ATOMS: atom_id res chain seq x y z
N MET A 1 8.19 3.04 -10.00
CA MET A 1 7.12 2.12 -9.56
C MET A 1 5.84 2.45 -10.31
N ASN A 2 5.03 1.43 -10.61
CA ASN A 2 3.72 1.63 -11.19
C ASN A 2 2.67 0.94 -10.34
N ALA A 3 1.38 1.12 -10.68
CA ALA A 3 0.28 0.58 -9.87
C ALA A 3 0.34 -0.94 -9.73
N MET A 4 0.60 -1.64 -10.82
CA MET A 4 0.69 -3.09 -10.80
C MET A 4 1.80 -3.57 -9.88
N GLN A 5 2.95 -2.92 -9.95
CA GLN A 5 4.09 -3.24 -9.12
C GLN A 5 3.79 -2.98 -7.64
N ALA A 6 3.14 -1.87 -7.33
CA ALA A 6 2.75 -1.55 -5.97
C ALA A 6 1.78 -2.60 -5.40
N ILE A 7 0.77 -2.98 -6.18
CA ILE A 7 -0.19 -3.99 -5.78
C ILE A 7 0.50 -5.32 -5.54
N GLU A 8 1.41 -5.70 -6.43
CA GLU A 8 2.15 -6.95 -6.32
C GLU A 8 2.97 -7.01 -5.04
N ILE A 9 3.64 -5.92 -4.70
CA ILE A 9 4.42 -5.83 -3.46
C ILE A 9 3.53 -6.06 -2.24
N ILE A 10 2.38 -5.41 -2.21
CA ILE A 10 1.46 -5.49 -1.09
C ILE A 10 0.86 -6.89 -0.97
N GLU A 11 0.39 -7.45 -2.07
CA GLU A 11 -0.25 -8.77 -2.06
C GLU A 11 0.74 -9.88 -1.73
N THR A 12 1.95 -9.80 -2.23
CA THR A 12 2.99 -10.78 -1.92
C THR A 12 3.28 -10.82 -0.41
N GLY A 13 3.36 -9.66 0.21
CA GLY A 13 3.57 -9.59 1.65
C GLY A 13 2.42 -10.19 2.44
N MET A 14 1.18 -10.00 1.98
CA MET A 14 0.00 -10.51 2.67
C MET A 14 -0.18 -12.01 2.51
N ASN A 15 0.27 -12.58 1.40
CA ASN A 15 0.08 -14.00 1.13
C ASN A 15 1.07 -14.90 1.87
N GLY A 16 1.93 -14.32 2.71
CA GLY A 16 2.86 -15.09 3.51
C GLY A 16 4.14 -15.48 2.78
N ASP A 17 4.29 -15.07 1.54
CA ASP A 17 5.55 -15.19 0.84
C ASP A 17 6.56 -14.22 1.47
N LYS A 18 7.81 -14.28 1.06
CA LYS A 18 8.83 -13.41 1.61
C LYS A 18 8.40 -11.95 1.40
N PRO A 19 8.03 -11.23 2.45
CA PRO A 19 7.55 -9.85 2.28
C PRO A 19 8.69 -8.92 1.92
N ALA A 20 8.35 -7.86 1.19
CA ALA A 20 9.26 -6.76 0.98
C ALA A 20 9.58 -6.12 2.33
N ASP A 21 10.69 -5.40 2.44
CA ASP A 21 10.99 -4.69 3.67
C ASP A 21 9.94 -3.60 3.91
N GLN A 22 9.93 -3.06 5.12
CA GLN A 22 8.93 -2.08 5.51
C GLN A 22 8.97 -0.85 4.62
N ASP A 23 10.16 -0.37 4.28
CA ASP A 23 10.30 0.83 3.43
C ASP A 23 9.70 0.61 2.05
N THR A 24 9.97 -0.54 1.44
CA THR A 24 9.43 -0.87 0.12
C THR A 24 7.90 -0.98 0.18
N THR A 25 7.39 -1.62 1.21
CA THR A 25 5.94 -1.77 1.41
C THR A 25 5.28 -0.40 1.58
N LEU A 26 5.88 0.48 2.39
CA LEU A 26 5.33 1.82 2.60
C LEU A 26 5.41 2.67 1.32
N CYS A 27 6.46 2.50 0.53
CA CYS A 27 6.55 3.18 -0.78
C CYS A 27 5.42 2.73 -1.70
N ALA A 28 5.10 1.45 -1.71
CA ALA A 28 3.99 0.94 -2.51
C ALA A 28 2.67 1.54 -2.04
N TRP A 29 2.41 1.59 -0.74
CA TRP A 29 1.22 2.20 -0.20
C TRP A 29 1.14 3.69 -0.51
N GLN A 30 2.26 4.40 -0.34
CA GLN A 30 2.31 5.83 -0.63
C GLN A 30 2.00 6.09 -2.10
N TYR A 31 2.51 5.26 -3.00
CA TYR A 31 2.20 5.37 -4.42
C TYR A 31 0.69 5.24 -4.67
N LEU A 32 0.06 4.25 -4.07
CA LEU A 32 -1.38 4.03 -4.24
C LEU A 32 -2.20 5.17 -3.63
N ILE A 33 -1.75 5.74 -2.53
CA ILE A 33 -2.39 6.89 -1.90
C ILE A 33 -2.26 8.12 -2.79
N ASP A 34 -1.06 8.40 -3.28
CA ASP A 34 -0.78 9.58 -4.10
C ASP A 34 -1.60 9.58 -5.39
N THR A 35 -1.79 8.41 -5.99
CA THR A 35 -2.55 8.28 -7.23
C THR A 35 -4.06 8.16 -6.98
N GLY A 36 -4.47 7.98 -5.72
CA GLY A 36 -5.86 7.75 -5.36
C GLY A 36 -6.34 6.32 -5.57
N LEU A 37 -5.48 5.45 -6.08
CA LEU A 37 -5.87 4.07 -6.37
C LEU A 37 -6.23 3.29 -5.11
N ALA A 38 -5.57 3.58 -3.98
CA ALA A 38 -5.88 2.88 -2.73
C ALA A 38 -7.35 3.00 -2.36
N PHE A 39 -7.98 4.12 -2.70
CA PHE A 39 -9.38 4.38 -2.37
C PHE A 39 -10.34 3.94 -3.47
N SER A 40 -9.81 3.51 -4.60
CA SER A 40 -10.60 3.01 -5.74
C SER A 40 -10.58 1.49 -5.85
N LEU A 41 -9.65 0.84 -5.16
CA LEU A 41 -9.53 -0.61 -5.15
C LEU A 41 -10.51 -1.19 -4.11
N GLN A 42 -10.32 -2.46 -3.73
CA GLN A 42 -11.20 -3.09 -2.75
C GLN A 42 -11.18 -2.30 -1.43
N GLY A 43 -12.28 -2.38 -0.69
CA GLY A 43 -12.47 -1.58 0.51
C GLY A 43 -11.35 -1.69 1.54
N TRP A 44 -10.72 -2.87 1.67
CA TRP A 44 -9.65 -3.05 2.64
C TRP A 44 -8.40 -2.23 2.29
N TYR A 45 -8.17 -1.96 1.00
CA TYR A 45 -7.08 -1.07 0.59
C TYR A 45 -7.27 0.34 1.17
N GLY A 46 -8.48 0.87 1.02
CA GLY A 46 -8.77 2.21 1.53
C GLY A 46 -8.65 2.28 3.04
N ARG A 47 -9.15 1.28 3.75
CA ARG A 47 -9.06 1.24 5.21
C ARG A 47 -7.62 1.15 5.69
N THR A 48 -6.83 0.28 5.07
CA THR A 48 -5.42 0.14 5.43
C THR A 48 -4.66 1.42 5.14
N ALA A 49 -4.91 2.05 3.99
CA ALA A 49 -4.28 3.32 3.64
C ALA A 49 -4.62 4.40 4.67
N ALA A 50 -5.88 4.48 5.08
CA ALA A 50 -6.29 5.44 6.09
C ALA A 50 -5.59 5.19 7.43
N ASP A 51 -5.45 3.93 7.81
CA ASP A 51 -4.73 3.56 9.03
C ASP A 51 -3.26 3.97 8.97
N LEU A 52 -2.62 3.79 7.82
CA LEU A 52 -1.22 4.18 7.64
C LEU A 52 -1.04 5.70 7.71
N ILE A 53 -1.97 6.44 7.16
CA ILE A 53 -1.95 7.90 7.23
C ILE A 53 -2.13 8.35 8.69
N ASP A 54 -3.07 7.74 9.39
CA ASP A 54 -3.38 8.03 10.78
C ASP A 54 -2.18 7.74 11.69
N ALA A 55 -1.47 6.67 11.40
CA ALA A 55 -0.27 6.28 12.15
C ALA A 55 0.95 7.13 11.82
N GLY A 56 0.87 8.00 10.81
CA GLY A 56 1.99 8.83 10.39
C GLY A 56 3.01 8.11 9.51
N LEU A 57 2.67 6.91 9.04
CA LEU A 57 3.56 6.14 8.18
C LEU A 57 3.46 6.54 6.71
N CYS A 58 2.31 7.06 6.31
CA CYS A 58 2.07 7.59 4.98
C CYS A 58 1.41 8.95 5.10
N THR A 59 1.47 9.74 4.00
CA THR A 59 0.81 11.05 3.93
C THR A 59 -0.27 11.01 2.86
N GLY A 60 -1.41 11.61 3.18
CA GLY A 60 -2.54 11.59 2.27
C GLY A 60 -2.93 12.95 1.72
#